data_5af04ae2076c7cbeb659d9f5f854b4ad
#
_entry.id   5af04ae2076c7cbeb659d9f5f854b4ad
#
_cell.length_a   1.000
_cell.length_b   1.000
_cell.length_c   1.000
_cell.angle_alpha   90.00
_cell.angle_beta   90.00
_cell.angle_gamma   90.00
#
_symmetry.space_group_name_H-M   'P 1'
#
loop_
_entity.id
_entity.type
_entity.pdbx_description
1 polymer ?
#
loop_
_entity_poly.entity_id
_entity_poly.type
_entity_poly.pdbx_seq_one_letter_code
_entity_poly.pdbx_strand_id
1 'polypeptide(L)'
;MKQLFDGVYLLEGQVGLRPLYLPLLVGDYGALLLDTGCSEHVDSLIRPGLANLGIDPAKLRFVINTHPDTDHCGGNAGVKRLAPQSLLGCGDADRAVIEDPATLFQTRYDAYRPFGVFYAEETARNMKRDLGDAQPVDLTFRGGERIRLSADWDLEVIFLPGHSKGHLGLFDSRHRTLFGGDAIQGSVYLDIEGKPALCPTYLYPETYLQTTQLIEHLDFDYYVSCHWPLKKGHEIAEFCQETRAFVERAELLLRRSGIKDLSTACLQLGPQLGDWPDAIHLELAYALAGHLGLQ
;
A
#
# COMPACT_ATOMS: atom_id res chain seq x y z
N MET A 1 -13.88 7.09 11.18
CA MET A 1 -12.89 8.18 10.96
C MET A 1 -12.27 8.56 12.29
N LYS A 2 -10.96 8.71 12.35
CA LYS A 2 -10.18 9.04 13.54
C LYS A 2 -9.28 10.23 13.26
N GLN A 3 -9.27 11.24 14.12
CA GLN A 3 -8.28 12.31 14.08
C GLN A 3 -7.00 11.83 14.78
N LEU A 4 -5.84 11.94 14.11
CA LEU A 4 -4.54 11.64 14.71
C LEU A 4 -3.89 12.89 15.31
N PHE A 5 -3.87 13.97 14.52
CA PHE A 5 -3.27 15.25 14.85
C PHE A 5 -4.14 16.39 14.29
N ASP A 6 -3.78 17.62 14.58
CA ASP A 6 -4.41 18.79 13.98
C ASP A 6 -4.25 18.75 12.45
N GLY A 7 -5.37 18.78 11.73
CA GLY A 7 -5.41 18.64 10.28
C GLY A 7 -5.13 17.23 9.73
N VAL A 8 -4.90 16.21 10.57
CA VAL A 8 -4.56 14.83 10.13
C VAL A 8 -5.62 13.84 10.58
N TYR A 9 -6.26 13.18 9.62
CA TYR A 9 -7.36 12.23 9.84
C TYR A 9 -7.06 10.89 9.17
N LEU A 10 -7.56 9.79 9.76
CA LEU A 10 -7.66 8.48 9.11
C LEU A 10 -9.12 8.19 8.77
N LEU A 11 -9.39 7.96 7.50
CA LEU A 11 -10.65 7.36 7.07
C LEU A 11 -10.51 5.86 7.30
N GLU A 12 -11.34 5.31 8.19
CA GLU A 12 -11.26 3.92 8.63
C GLU A 12 -12.28 3.08 7.88
N GLY A 13 -11.82 2.11 7.14
CA GLY A 13 -12.59 1.16 6.34
C GLY A 13 -12.05 -0.25 6.44
N GLN A 14 -12.43 -1.10 5.48
CA GLN A 14 -12.00 -2.50 5.38
C GLN A 14 -11.83 -2.89 3.92
N VAL A 15 -10.85 -3.76 3.64
CA VAL A 15 -10.73 -4.49 2.38
C VAL A 15 -10.78 -5.99 2.69
N GLY A 16 -11.87 -6.64 2.26
CA GLY A 16 -12.20 -7.97 2.76
C GLY A 16 -12.36 -7.95 4.29
N LEU A 17 -11.56 -8.73 5.01
CA LEU A 17 -11.54 -8.75 6.47
C LEU A 17 -10.43 -7.89 7.09
N ARG A 18 -9.57 -7.27 6.29
CA ARG A 18 -8.43 -6.48 6.78
C ARG A 18 -8.84 -5.02 7.03
N PRO A 19 -8.28 -4.35 8.05
CA PRO A 19 -8.43 -2.91 8.19
C PRO A 19 -7.90 -2.17 6.97
N LEU A 20 -8.48 -1.01 6.66
CA LEU A 20 -7.99 -0.05 5.69
C LEU A 20 -8.01 1.34 6.31
N TYR A 21 -6.89 2.03 6.27
CA TYR A 21 -6.73 3.39 6.77
C TYR A 21 -6.26 4.30 5.63
N LEU A 22 -7.10 5.25 5.21
CA LEU A 22 -6.73 6.24 4.19
C LEU A 22 -6.46 7.57 4.89
N PRO A 23 -5.21 8.06 4.89
CA PRO A 23 -4.87 9.35 5.48
C PRO A 23 -5.46 10.51 4.67
N LEU A 24 -6.13 11.43 5.37
CA LEU A 24 -6.63 12.69 4.83
C LEU A 24 -5.99 13.84 5.61
N LEU A 25 -5.19 14.64 4.93
CA LEU A 25 -4.47 15.77 5.51
C LEU A 25 -5.10 17.07 5.01
N VAL A 26 -5.44 17.97 5.93
CA VAL A 26 -6.23 19.17 5.67
C VAL A 26 -5.49 20.40 6.16
N GLY A 27 -4.98 21.20 5.24
CA GLY A 27 -4.33 22.47 5.50
C GLY A 27 -5.10 23.66 4.92
N ASP A 28 -4.57 24.89 5.09
CA ASP A 28 -5.21 26.12 4.63
C ASP A 28 -5.35 26.19 3.11
N TYR A 29 -4.43 25.55 2.37
CA TYR A 29 -4.41 25.58 0.91
C TYR A 29 -5.26 24.46 0.27
N GLY A 30 -5.85 23.59 1.08
CA GLY A 30 -6.69 22.47 0.66
C GLY A 30 -6.31 21.15 1.33
N ALA A 31 -6.92 20.08 0.85
CA ALA A 31 -6.71 18.73 1.38
C ALA A 31 -5.86 17.86 0.45
N LEU A 32 -5.18 16.89 1.05
CA LEU A 32 -4.50 15.78 0.39
C LEU A 32 -5.08 14.47 0.92
N LEU A 33 -5.46 13.59 0.00
CA LEU A 33 -5.82 12.20 0.30
C LEU A 33 -4.66 11.28 -0.12
N LEU A 34 -4.19 10.44 0.78
CA LEU A 34 -3.21 9.41 0.48
C LEU A 34 -3.95 8.08 0.27
N ASP A 35 -3.82 7.53 -0.93
CA ASP A 35 -4.55 6.39 -1.46
C ASP A 35 -6.07 6.60 -1.59
N THR A 36 -6.70 5.77 -2.40
CA THR A 36 -8.13 5.91 -2.74
C THR A 36 -8.96 4.69 -2.36
N GLY A 37 -8.32 3.65 -1.82
CA GLY A 37 -9.00 2.38 -1.58
C GLY A 37 -9.40 1.66 -2.87
N CYS A 38 -10.26 0.66 -2.75
CA CYS A 38 -10.98 0.07 -3.86
C CYS A 38 -12.02 1.04 -4.43
N SER A 39 -12.54 0.76 -5.62
CA SER A 39 -13.54 1.61 -6.30
C SER A 39 -14.75 1.95 -5.43
N GLU A 40 -15.24 1.02 -4.61
CA GLU A 40 -16.39 1.22 -3.70
C GLU A 40 -16.09 2.19 -2.54
N HIS A 41 -14.81 2.35 -2.14
CA HIS A 41 -14.44 3.20 -1.01
C HIS A 41 -14.63 4.69 -1.30
N VAL A 42 -14.79 5.08 -2.56
CA VAL A 42 -15.11 6.47 -2.91
C VAL A 42 -16.44 6.90 -2.30
N ASP A 43 -17.47 6.07 -2.44
CA ASP A 43 -18.81 6.38 -1.95
C ASP A 43 -19.04 5.91 -0.51
N SER A 44 -18.39 4.81 -0.08
CA SER A 44 -18.57 4.25 1.26
C SER A 44 -17.68 4.89 2.33
N LEU A 45 -16.54 5.49 1.95
CA LEU A 45 -15.54 5.98 2.90
C LEU A 45 -15.08 7.42 2.63
N ILE A 46 -14.64 7.74 1.39
CA ILE A 46 -14.03 9.04 1.08
C ILE A 46 -15.07 10.15 1.07
N ARG A 47 -16.16 10.00 0.31
CA ARG A 47 -17.24 11.00 0.25
C ARG A 47 -17.85 11.28 1.62
N PRO A 48 -18.22 10.27 2.44
CA PRO A 48 -18.70 10.51 3.81
C PRO A 48 -17.63 11.15 4.70
N GLY A 49 -16.35 10.77 4.55
CA GLY A 49 -15.24 11.35 5.31
C GLY A 49 -15.10 12.84 5.08
N LEU A 50 -15.10 13.28 3.82
CA LEU A 50 -15.07 14.71 3.45
C LEU A 50 -16.30 15.43 4.01
N ALA A 51 -17.49 14.87 3.83
CA ALA A 51 -18.74 15.47 4.31
C ALA A 51 -18.77 15.64 5.85
N ASN A 52 -18.30 14.65 6.61
CA ASN A 52 -18.24 14.70 8.07
C ASN A 52 -17.30 15.80 8.59
N LEU A 53 -16.29 16.17 7.81
CA LEU A 53 -15.37 17.26 8.13
C LEU A 53 -15.82 18.60 7.53
N GLY A 54 -16.96 18.63 6.82
CA GLY A 54 -17.43 19.84 6.12
C GLY A 54 -16.50 20.27 4.98
N ILE A 55 -15.72 19.35 4.43
CA ILE A 55 -14.78 19.63 3.34
C ILE A 55 -15.51 19.51 2.00
N ASP A 56 -15.58 20.61 1.27
CA ASP A 56 -16.03 20.61 -0.13
C ASP A 56 -15.04 19.77 -0.95
N PRO A 57 -15.48 18.79 -1.75
CA PRO A 57 -14.61 18.03 -2.66
C PRO A 57 -13.73 18.93 -3.55
N ALA A 58 -14.17 20.15 -3.87
CA ALA A 58 -13.36 21.15 -4.57
C ALA A 58 -12.10 21.59 -3.78
N LYS A 59 -12.01 21.31 -2.50
CA LYS A 59 -10.81 21.55 -1.68
C LYS A 59 -9.83 20.40 -1.66
N LEU A 60 -10.20 19.21 -2.18
CA LEU A 60 -9.26 18.11 -2.36
C LEU A 60 -8.34 18.45 -3.54
N ARG A 61 -7.11 18.87 -3.23
CA ARG A 61 -6.15 19.34 -4.22
C ARG A 61 -5.24 18.24 -4.73
N PHE A 62 -4.87 17.32 -3.84
CA PHE A 62 -3.95 16.23 -4.15
C PHE A 62 -4.56 14.90 -3.75
N VAL A 63 -4.36 13.92 -4.61
CA VAL A 63 -4.60 12.50 -4.38
C VAL A 63 -3.30 11.80 -4.72
N ILE A 64 -2.64 11.17 -3.76
CA ILE A 64 -1.35 10.53 -3.98
C ILE A 64 -1.51 9.03 -3.74
N ASN A 65 -1.23 8.22 -4.74
CA ASN A 65 -1.14 6.77 -4.54
C ASN A 65 0.26 6.40 -4.06
N THR A 66 0.32 5.63 -3.00
CA THR A 66 1.58 5.07 -2.49
C THR A 66 2.13 4.03 -3.43
N HIS A 67 1.27 3.15 -3.97
CA HIS A 67 1.66 2.03 -4.84
C HIS A 67 0.45 1.47 -5.63
N PRO A 68 0.67 0.54 -6.62
CA PRO A 68 -0.35 0.05 -7.52
C PRO A 68 -1.08 -1.21 -7.02
N ASP A 69 -1.59 -1.26 -5.79
CA ASP A 69 -2.49 -2.32 -5.36
C ASP A 69 -3.96 -1.85 -5.38
N THR A 70 -4.88 -2.79 -5.54
CA THR A 70 -6.33 -2.56 -5.74
C THR A 70 -6.92 -1.64 -4.66
N ASP A 71 -6.55 -1.87 -3.42
CA ASP A 71 -7.01 -1.15 -2.24
C ASP A 71 -6.24 0.15 -1.97
N HIS A 72 -5.38 0.57 -2.90
CA HIS A 72 -4.65 1.84 -2.87
C HIS A 72 -4.99 2.75 -4.06
N CYS A 73 -5.22 2.19 -5.25
CA CYS A 73 -5.47 3.00 -6.45
C CYS A 73 -6.83 2.72 -7.13
N GLY A 74 -7.62 1.73 -6.67
CA GLY A 74 -8.89 1.35 -7.30
C GLY A 74 -9.96 2.43 -7.30
N GLY A 75 -9.92 3.35 -6.35
CA GLY A 75 -10.84 4.48 -6.26
C GLY A 75 -10.48 5.69 -7.13
N ASN A 76 -9.35 5.69 -7.84
CA ASN A 76 -8.83 6.86 -8.55
C ASN A 76 -9.85 7.54 -9.48
N ALA A 77 -10.47 6.81 -10.38
CA ALA A 77 -11.45 7.35 -11.31
C ALA A 77 -12.68 7.91 -10.58
N GLY A 78 -13.11 7.25 -9.50
CA GLY A 78 -14.22 7.71 -8.65
C GLY A 78 -13.88 9.01 -7.92
N VAL A 79 -12.68 9.13 -7.38
CA VAL A 79 -12.21 10.37 -6.73
C VAL A 79 -12.07 11.49 -7.73
N LYS A 80 -11.58 11.24 -8.95
CA LYS A 80 -11.53 12.26 -10.02
C LYS A 80 -12.92 12.70 -10.46
N ARG A 81 -13.93 11.82 -10.44
CA ARG A 81 -15.34 12.25 -10.66
C ARG A 81 -15.88 13.09 -9.50
N LEU A 82 -15.50 12.78 -8.26
CA LEU A 82 -15.89 13.53 -7.06
C LEU A 82 -15.21 14.89 -6.96
N ALA A 83 -13.92 14.96 -7.29
CA ALA A 83 -13.05 16.14 -7.21
C ALA A 83 -12.24 16.32 -8.52
N PRO A 84 -12.88 16.77 -9.63
CA PRO A 84 -12.26 16.79 -10.97
C PRO A 84 -10.99 17.63 -11.07
N GLN A 85 -10.84 18.65 -10.22
CA GLN A 85 -9.68 19.55 -10.18
C GLN A 85 -8.51 19.02 -9.33
N SER A 86 -8.71 17.91 -8.57
CA SER A 86 -7.61 17.32 -7.82
C SER A 86 -6.51 16.82 -8.76
N LEU A 87 -5.26 16.89 -8.29
CA LEU A 87 -4.12 16.34 -9.00
C LEU A 87 -3.82 14.95 -8.46
N LEU A 88 -3.96 13.94 -9.33
CA LEU A 88 -3.62 12.56 -9.03
C LEU A 88 -2.13 12.35 -9.27
N GLY A 89 -1.41 11.87 -8.26
CA GLY A 89 0.01 11.62 -8.32
C GLY A 89 0.40 10.22 -7.84
N CYS A 90 1.54 9.72 -8.31
CA CYS A 90 2.12 8.45 -7.88
C CYS A 90 3.64 8.40 -8.13
N GLY A 91 4.28 7.33 -7.72
CA GLY A 91 5.67 7.07 -8.09
C GLY A 91 5.86 6.88 -9.60
N ASP A 92 6.88 7.52 -10.16
CA ASP A 92 7.15 7.53 -11.60
C ASP A 92 7.22 6.11 -12.20
N ALA A 93 7.82 5.17 -11.47
CA ALA A 93 8.00 3.80 -11.93
C ALA A 93 6.69 2.95 -11.91
N ASP A 94 5.67 3.39 -11.16
CA ASP A 94 4.38 2.69 -11.05
C ASP A 94 3.28 3.33 -11.90
N ARG A 95 3.55 4.49 -12.54
CA ARG A 95 2.57 5.27 -13.30
C ARG A 95 1.77 4.42 -14.29
N ALA A 96 2.47 3.68 -15.15
CA ALA A 96 1.84 2.97 -16.26
C ALA A 96 0.80 1.92 -15.78
N VAL A 97 1.06 1.29 -14.62
CA VAL A 97 0.13 0.29 -14.06
C VAL A 97 -1.00 0.94 -13.25
N ILE A 98 -0.76 2.09 -12.63
CA ILE A 98 -1.80 2.85 -11.90
C ILE A 98 -2.82 3.47 -12.87
N GLU A 99 -2.37 3.93 -14.03
CA GLU A 99 -3.24 4.53 -15.05
C GLU A 99 -4.17 3.51 -15.73
N ASP A 100 -3.75 2.23 -15.80
CA ASP A 100 -4.46 1.17 -16.51
C ASP A 100 -4.74 -0.05 -15.61
N PRO A 101 -5.98 -0.16 -15.08
CA PRO A 101 -6.41 -1.30 -14.27
C PRO A 101 -6.27 -2.66 -14.96
N ALA A 102 -6.36 -2.72 -16.29
CA ALA A 102 -6.20 -3.96 -17.02
C ALA A 102 -4.74 -4.42 -17.00
N THR A 103 -3.82 -3.52 -17.26
CA THR A 103 -2.37 -3.77 -17.13
C THR A 103 -2.01 -4.13 -15.69
N LEU A 104 -2.54 -3.40 -14.69
CA LEU A 104 -2.32 -3.71 -13.28
C LEU A 104 -2.79 -5.13 -12.95
N PHE A 105 -4.01 -5.51 -13.38
CA PHE A 105 -4.50 -6.85 -13.15
C PHE A 105 -3.58 -7.92 -13.74
N GLN A 106 -3.12 -7.73 -14.97
CA GLN A 106 -2.25 -8.69 -15.68
C GLN A 106 -0.87 -8.82 -15.02
N THR A 107 -0.26 -7.70 -14.62
CA THR A 107 1.13 -7.68 -14.15
C THR A 107 1.26 -7.92 -12.64
N ARG A 108 0.19 -7.78 -11.88
CA ARG A 108 0.18 -7.97 -10.42
C ARG A 108 -0.61 -9.22 -10.02
N TYR A 109 -1.87 -9.33 -10.47
CA TYR A 109 -2.79 -10.35 -9.96
C TYR A 109 -2.89 -11.61 -10.83
N ASP A 110 -2.53 -11.54 -12.12
CA ASP A 110 -2.53 -12.67 -13.04
C ASP A 110 -1.12 -13.05 -13.54
N ALA A 111 -0.09 -12.36 -13.06
CA ALA A 111 1.31 -12.52 -13.48
C ALA A 111 1.84 -13.95 -13.33
N TYR A 112 1.37 -14.66 -12.31
CA TYR A 112 1.88 -16.00 -11.98
C TYR A 112 1.02 -17.15 -12.51
N ARG A 113 0.03 -16.88 -13.35
CA ARG A 113 -0.77 -17.89 -14.03
C ARG A 113 0.08 -18.92 -14.83
N PRO A 114 1.14 -18.52 -15.54
CA PRO A 114 2.03 -19.49 -16.21
C PRO A 114 2.73 -20.47 -15.26
N PHE A 115 2.82 -20.13 -13.99
CA PHE A 115 3.43 -20.93 -12.92
C PHE A 115 2.39 -21.71 -12.11
N GLY A 116 1.13 -21.76 -12.56
CA GLY A 116 0.04 -22.48 -11.87
C GLY A 116 -0.53 -21.75 -10.65
N VAL A 117 -0.22 -20.47 -10.46
CA VAL A 117 -0.74 -19.66 -9.35
C VAL A 117 -1.64 -18.55 -9.91
N PHE A 118 -2.93 -18.64 -9.65
CA PHE A 118 -3.93 -17.69 -10.15
C PHE A 118 -5.20 -17.72 -9.29
N TYR A 119 -5.93 -16.62 -9.27
CA TYR A 119 -7.20 -16.51 -8.58
C TYR A 119 -8.31 -17.32 -9.27
N ALA A 120 -9.26 -17.81 -8.46
CA ALA A 120 -10.54 -18.30 -8.99
C ALA A 120 -11.24 -17.20 -9.81
N GLU A 121 -12.03 -17.61 -10.81
CA GLU A 121 -12.69 -16.65 -11.73
C GLU A 121 -13.57 -15.62 -11.02
N GLU A 122 -14.26 -16.02 -9.96
CA GLU A 122 -15.10 -15.12 -9.17
C GLU A 122 -14.26 -14.07 -8.47
N THR A 123 -13.17 -14.48 -7.82
CA THR A 123 -12.22 -13.56 -7.16
C THR A 123 -11.61 -12.60 -8.16
N ALA A 124 -11.17 -13.11 -9.33
CA ALA A 124 -10.62 -12.30 -10.40
C ALA A 124 -11.63 -11.25 -10.93
N ARG A 125 -12.91 -11.62 -11.06
CA ARG A 125 -13.98 -10.67 -11.43
C ARG A 125 -14.18 -9.59 -10.38
N ASN A 126 -14.20 -9.97 -9.09
CA ASN A 126 -14.33 -9.01 -8.01
C ASN A 126 -13.16 -8.03 -7.98
N MET A 127 -11.93 -8.52 -8.11
CA MET A 127 -10.73 -7.66 -8.16
C MET A 127 -10.77 -6.68 -9.32
N LYS A 128 -11.19 -7.12 -10.52
CA LYS A 128 -11.34 -6.23 -11.68
C LYS A 128 -12.38 -5.13 -11.45
N ARG A 129 -13.48 -5.44 -10.76
CA ARG A 129 -14.48 -4.44 -10.35
C ARG A 129 -13.87 -3.46 -9.33
N ASP A 130 -13.12 -3.96 -8.37
CA ASP A 130 -12.55 -3.20 -7.27
C ASP A 130 -11.39 -2.29 -7.71
N LEU A 131 -10.71 -2.63 -8.82
CA LEU A 131 -9.73 -1.79 -9.52
C LEU A 131 -10.36 -0.55 -10.18
N GLY A 132 -11.67 -0.57 -10.45
CA GLY A 132 -12.38 0.55 -11.07
C GLY A 132 -11.99 0.81 -12.54
N ASP A 133 -12.20 2.06 -12.97
CA ASP A 133 -11.94 2.50 -14.33
C ASP A 133 -10.53 3.07 -14.48
N ALA A 134 -10.01 3.07 -15.71
CA ALA A 134 -8.74 3.71 -16.05
C ALA A 134 -8.78 5.23 -15.77
N GLN A 135 -7.70 5.73 -15.20
CA GLN A 135 -7.58 7.14 -14.84
C GLN A 135 -6.14 7.63 -15.07
N PRO A 136 -5.93 8.60 -15.97
CA PRO A 136 -4.60 9.20 -16.14
C PRO A 136 -4.07 9.82 -14.86
N VAL A 137 -2.76 9.67 -14.62
CA VAL A 137 -2.02 10.31 -13.54
C VAL A 137 -1.54 11.69 -13.99
N ASP A 138 -1.83 12.70 -13.19
CA ASP A 138 -1.49 14.10 -13.50
C ASP A 138 -0.01 14.41 -13.17
N LEU A 139 0.54 13.80 -12.10
CA LEU A 139 1.89 14.06 -11.58
C LEU A 139 2.63 12.76 -11.26
N THR A 140 3.95 12.75 -11.44
CA THR A 140 4.81 11.67 -10.93
C THR A 140 5.87 12.20 -9.99
N PHE A 141 6.27 11.36 -9.03
CA PHE A 141 7.25 11.67 -8.00
C PHE A 141 8.40 10.67 -8.02
N ARG A 142 9.58 11.12 -7.56
CA ARG A 142 10.79 10.29 -7.45
C ARG A 142 11.42 10.32 -6.07
N GLY A 143 10.84 11.12 -5.16
CA GLY A 143 11.35 11.37 -3.81
C GLY A 143 12.09 12.70 -3.70
N GLY A 144 11.89 13.38 -2.56
CA GLY A 144 12.44 14.69 -2.26
C GLY A 144 11.55 15.87 -2.69
N GLU A 145 10.45 15.63 -3.42
CA GLU A 145 9.49 16.68 -3.75
C GLU A 145 8.71 17.09 -2.49
N ARG A 146 8.23 18.35 -2.48
CA ARG A 146 7.46 18.90 -1.36
C ARG A 146 6.09 19.33 -1.79
N ILE A 147 5.07 18.89 -1.05
CA ILE A 147 3.65 19.22 -1.26
C ILE A 147 3.22 20.12 -0.12
N ARG A 148 2.89 21.38 -0.45
CA ARG A 148 2.54 22.39 0.55
C ARG A 148 1.04 22.40 0.84
N LEU A 149 0.67 22.21 2.11
CA LEU A 149 -0.70 22.22 2.61
C LEU A 149 -1.09 23.53 3.29
N SER A 150 -0.14 24.25 3.93
CA SER A 150 -0.29 25.59 4.53
C SER A 150 0.99 26.39 4.36
N ALA A 151 1.03 27.62 4.86
CA ALA A 151 2.23 28.46 4.80
C ALA A 151 3.43 27.85 5.54
N ASP A 152 3.14 27.15 6.64
CA ASP A 152 4.08 26.54 7.56
C ASP A 152 4.00 25.00 7.59
N TRP A 153 3.28 24.37 6.64
CA TRP A 153 3.09 22.93 6.59
C TRP A 153 3.29 22.39 5.19
N ASP A 154 4.35 21.63 5.01
CA ASP A 154 4.63 20.86 3.80
C ASP A 154 4.95 19.40 4.15
N LEU A 155 4.68 18.53 3.18
CA LEU A 155 4.99 17.11 3.22
C LEU A 155 6.12 16.83 2.25
N GLU A 156 7.08 16.04 2.66
CA GLU A 156 8.13 15.53 1.77
C GLU A 156 7.76 14.16 1.22
N VAL A 157 7.87 13.99 -0.08
CA VAL A 157 7.70 12.69 -0.73
C VAL A 157 8.96 11.85 -0.49
N ILE A 158 8.78 10.67 0.09
CA ILE A 158 9.88 9.73 0.34
C ILE A 158 9.75 8.54 -0.61
N PHE A 159 10.80 8.21 -1.32
CA PHE A 159 10.85 7.04 -2.20
C PHE A 159 11.16 5.79 -1.37
N LEU A 160 10.23 4.82 -1.37
CA LEU A 160 10.25 3.62 -0.51
C LEU A 160 10.03 2.33 -1.33
N PRO A 161 10.83 2.05 -2.37
CA PRO A 161 10.61 0.93 -3.27
C PRO A 161 10.83 -0.43 -2.59
N GLY A 162 10.30 -1.49 -3.22
CA GLY A 162 10.51 -2.87 -2.76
C GLY A 162 9.23 -3.68 -2.75
N HIS A 163 8.14 -3.14 -2.16
CA HIS A 163 6.80 -3.68 -2.35
C HIS A 163 6.38 -3.52 -3.82
N SER A 164 6.46 -2.32 -4.37
CA SER A 164 6.43 -2.03 -5.81
C SER A 164 7.69 -1.28 -6.25
N LYS A 165 7.86 -1.03 -7.56
CA LYS A 165 9.01 -0.28 -8.11
C LYS A 165 8.98 1.19 -7.72
N GLY A 166 7.81 1.79 -7.71
CA GLY A 166 7.58 3.21 -7.50
C GLY A 166 6.95 3.55 -6.16
N HIS A 167 6.98 2.65 -5.18
CA HIS A 167 6.34 2.88 -3.89
C HIS A 167 6.81 4.18 -3.25
N LEU A 168 5.86 4.99 -2.77
CA LEU A 168 6.08 6.27 -2.11
C LEU A 168 5.54 6.26 -0.68
N GLY A 169 6.13 7.13 0.15
CA GLY A 169 5.54 7.58 1.40
C GLY A 169 5.53 9.10 1.48
N LEU A 170 4.86 9.65 2.48
CA LEU A 170 4.87 11.08 2.78
C LEU A 170 5.42 11.30 4.19
N PHE A 171 6.41 12.15 4.31
CA PHE A 171 6.94 12.55 5.61
C PHE A 171 6.38 13.93 5.99
N ASP A 172 5.73 13.97 7.14
CA ASP A 172 5.21 15.18 7.79
C ASP A 172 6.15 15.59 8.93
N SER A 173 6.97 16.60 8.69
CA SER A 173 7.89 17.13 9.70
C SER A 173 7.18 17.85 10.84
N ARG A 174 5.98 18.42 10.61
CA ARG A 174 5.18 19.11 11.63
C ARG A 174 4.74 18.16 12.73
N HIS A 175 4.28 16.97 12.39
CA HIS A 175 3.82 15.95 13.34
C HIS A 175 4.83 14.80 13.50
N ARG A 176 6.02 14.92 12.91
CA ARG A 176 7.07 13.89 12.92
C ARG A 176 6.54 12.51 12.54
N THR A 177 5.75 12.45 11.46
CA THR A 177 4.99 11.27 11.03
C THR A 177 5.42 10.83 9.63
N LEU A 178 5.73 9.55 9.46
CA LEU A 178 5.90 8.91 8.16
C LEU A 178 4.61 8.15 7.80
N PHE A 179 3.93 8.58 6.75
CA PHE A 179 2.85 7.85 6.10
C PHE A 179 3.48 6.93 5.07
N GLY A 180 3.71 5.68 5.46
CA GLY A 180 4.54 4.74 4.71
C GLY A 180 3.77 3.81 3.78
N GLY A 181 2.43 3.82 3.79
CA GLY A 181 1.64 2.84 3.04
C GLY A 181 2.06 1.41 3.40
N ASP A 182 2.38 0.63 2.40
CA ASP A 182 2.82 -0.76 2.51
C ASP A 182 4.34 -0.95 2.31
N ALA A 183 5.13 0.12 2.54
CA ALA A 183 6.58 0.08 2.43
C ALA A 183 7.26 -0.92 3.37
N ILE A 184 6.65 -1.20 4.53
CA ILE A 184 7.00 -2.27 5.46
C ILE A 184 5.72 -2.92 6.00
N GLN A 185 5.71 -4.23 6.21
CA GLN A 185 4.49 -5.00 6.45
C GLN A 185 4.60 -5.98 7.63
N GLY A 186 5.66 -5.91 8.43
CA GLY A 186 5.89 -6.86 9.52
C GLY A 186 6.02 -8.29 9.01
N SER A 187 5.44 -9.23 9.75
CA SER A 187 5.45 -10.66 9.41
C SER A 187 4.09 -11.20 8.96
N VAL A 188 3.01 -10.43 9.16
CA VAL A 188 1.64 -10.87 8.88
C VAL A 188 0.68 -9.67 8.85
N TYR A 189 -0.32 -9.72 7.96
CA TYR A 189 -1.50 -8.88 8.07
C TYR A 189 -2.52 -9.54 9.00
N LEU A 190 -3.11 -8.76 9.88
CA LEU A 190 -4.19 -9.22 10.74
C LEU A 190 -5.54 -8.78 10.17
N ASP A 191 -6.57 -9.60 10.42
CA ASP A 191 -7.95 -9.18 10.20
C ASP A 191 -8.46 -8.28 11.34
N ILE A 192 -9.70 -7.82 11.22
CA ILE A 192 -10.35 -6.97 12.23
C ILE A 192 -10.57 -7.66 13.58
N GLU A 193 -10.47 -8.99 13.65
CA GLU A 193 -10.54 -9.78 14.88
C GLU A 193 -9.15 -10.06 15.48
N GLY A 194 -8.07 -9.59 14.80
CA GLY A 194 -6.68 -9.81 15.21
C GLY A 194 -6.12 -11.18 14.84
N LYS A 195 -6.74 -11.89 13.90
CA LYS A 195 -6.27 -13.18 13.39
C LYS A 195 -5.39 -13.00 12.15
N PRO A 196 -4.41 -13.89 11.91
CA PRO A 196 -3.65 -13.90 10.68
C PRO A 196 -4.54 -14.00 9.44
N ALA A 197 -4.40 -13.06 8.50
CA ALA A 197 -5.23 -12.98 7.31
C ALA A 197 -4.44 -13.05 6.01
N LEU A 198 -3.23 -12.49 5.97
CA LEU A 198 -2.42 -12.40 4.75
C LEU A 198 -0.93 -12.38 5.08
N CYS A 199 -0.11 -12.91 4.17
CA CYS A 199 1.34 -12.80 4.24
C CYS A 199 1.80 -11.40 3.79
N PRO A 200 3.01 -10.96 4.19
CA PRO A 200 3.65 -9.80 3.58
C PRO A 200 3.85 -9.99 2.08
N THR A 201 3.65 -8.91 1.33
CA THR A 201 3.76 -8.86 -0.13
C THR A 201 4.86 -7.89 -0.54
N TYR A 202 5.83 -8.33 -1.32
CA TYR A 202 6.90 -7.52 -1.89
C TYR A 202 7.46 -8.23 -3.13
N LEU A 203 7.91 -7.48 -4.11
CA LEU A 203 8.42 -8.08 -5.34
C LEU A 203 9.95 -7.97 -5.46
N TYR A 204 10.57 -7.02 -4.75
CA TYR A 204 12.00 -6.71 -4.84
C TYR A 204 12.67 -6.90 -3.48
N PRO A 205 13.00 -8.15 -3.06
CA PRO A 205 13.44 -8.48 -1.69
C PRO A 205 14.61 -7.63 -1.20
N GLU A 206 15.66 -7.49 -2.02
CA GLU A 206 16.86 -6.71 -1.65
C GLU A 206 16.52 -5.22 -1.47
N THR A 207 15.73 -4.66 -2.40
CA THR A 207 15.29 -3.26 -2.33
C THR A 207 14.35 -3.04 -1.15
N TYR A 208 13.48 -4.01 -0.86
CA TYR A 208 12.56 -3.96 0.28
C TYR A 208 13.31 -3.95 1.62
N LEU A 209 14.39 -4.74 1.74
CA LEU A 209 15.28 -4.69 2.90
C LEU A 209 16.00 -3.34 3.02
N GLN A 210 16.46 -2.75 1.91
CA GLN A 210 17.07 -1.41 1.90
C GLN A 210 16.08 -0.34 2.35
N THR A 211 14.83 -0.40 1.88
CA THR A 211 13.74 0.49 2.30
C THR A 211 13.44 0.32 3.80
N THR A 212 13.37 -0.92 4.29
CA THR A 212 13.20 -1.19 5.72
C THR A 212 14.32 -0.56 6.55
N GLN A 213 15.57 -0.69 6.09
CA GLN A 213 16.72 -0.07 6.74
C GLN A 213 16.67 1.46 6.68
N LEU A 214 16.25 2.04 5.55
CA LEU A 214 16.04 3.49 5.43
C LEU A 214 15.03 4.00 6.46
N ILE A 215 13.87 3.33 6.58
CA ILE A 215 12.82 3.69 7.54
C ILE A 215 13.34 3.65 8.98
N GLU A 216 14.15 2.65 9.34
CA GLU A 216 14.77 2.58 10.69
C GLU A 216 15.69 3.75 11.02
N HIS A 217 16.31 4.38 10.02
CA HIS A 217 17.26 5.47 10.22
C HIS A 217 16.65 6.86 10.03
N LEU A 218 15.41 6.95 9.54
CA LEU A 218 14.69 8.22 9.47
C LEU A 218 14.29 8.69 10.88
N ASP A 219 14.39 9.99 11.11
CA ASP A 219 14.05 10.62 12.38
C ASP A 219 12.58 11.03 12.42
N PHE A 220 11.70 10.14 12.92
CA PHE A 220 10.26 10.38 13.09
C PHE A 220 9.72 9.62 14.30
N ASP A 221 8.55 10.04 14.81
CA ASP A 221 7.97 9.50 16.04
C ASP A 221 6.79 8.55 15.77
N TYR A 222 6.11 8.71 14.62
CA TYR A 222 4.90 7.97 14.27
C TYR A 222 4.98 7.40 12.86
N TYR A 223 4.62 6.12 12.71
CA TYR A 223 4.47 5.43 11.42
C TYR A 223 3.01 5.09 11.17
N VAL A 224 2.46 5.60 10.07
CA VAL A 224 1.11 5.32 9.59
C VAL A 224 1.18 4.41 8.39
N SER A 225 0.59 3.24 8.49
CA SER A 225 0.40 2.26 7.43
C SER A 225 -1.08 2.19 7.04
N CYS A 226 -1.38 1.56 5.90
CA CYS A 226 -2.76 1.40 5.46
C CYS A 226 -3.50 0.24 6.12
N HIS A 227 -2.81 -0.75 6.69
CA HIS A 227 -3.43 -1.98 7.21
C HIS A 227 -3.09 -2.31 8.66
N TRP A 228 -2.21 -1.56 9.29
CA TRP A 228 -1.80 -1.78 10.69
C TRP A 228 -2.15 -0.57 11.55
N PRO A 229 -2.37 -0.78 12.85
CA PRO A 229 -2.52 0.34 13.77
C PRO A 229 -1.33 1.29 13.72
N LEU A 230 -1.56 2.58 14.04
CA LEU A 230 -0.50 3.56 14.22
C LEU A 230 0.60 3.01 15.13
N LYS A 231 1.85 3.04 14.66
CA LYS A 231 3.03 2.63 15.43
C LYS A 231 3.82 3.84 15.90
N LYS A 232 4.45 3.72 17.06
CA LYS A 232 5.23 4.79 17.68
C LYS A 232 6.43 4.26 18.48
N GLY A 233 7.49 5.04 18.55
CA GLY A 233 8.67 4.71 19.34
C GLY A 233 9.25 3.33 18.99
N HIS A 234 9.42 2.46 19.98
CA HIS A 234 9.99 1.13 19.78
C HIS A 234 9.16 0.20 18.89
N GLU A 235 7.83 0.39 18.81
CA GLU A 235 6.95 -0.41 17.92
C GLU A 235 7.34 -0.31 16.45
N ILE A 236 7.97 0.82 16.04
CA ILE A 236 8.46 1.02 14.68
C ILE A 236 9.66 0.14 14.41
N ALA A 237 10.64 0.12 15.32
CA ALA A 237 11.82 -0.74 15.21
C ALA A 237 11.47 -2.22 15.23
N GLU A 238 10.52 -2.63 16.07
CA GLU A 238 10.00 -4.00 16.12
C GLU A 238 9.35 -4.37 14.78
N PHE A 239 8.54 -3.48 14.19
CA PHE A 239 7.88 -3.71 12.91
C PHE A 239 8.88 -3.83 11.75
N CYS A 240 9.93 -3.01 11.74
CA CYS A 240 11.04 -3.15 10.81
C CYS A 240 11.78 -4.48 10.99
N GLN A 241 12.03 -4.88 12.24
CA GLN A 241 12.68 -6.17 12.54
C GLN A 241 11.84 -7.36 12.07
N GLU A 242 10.53 -7.35 12.33
CA GLU A 242 9.60 -8.38 11.85
C GLU A 242 9.61 -8.47 10.32
N THR A 243 9.59 -7.31 9.63
CA THR A 243 9.66 -7.22 8.17
C THR A 243 10.94 -7.88 7.64
N ARG A 244 12.10 -7.55 8.19
CA ARG A 244 13.38 -8.16 7.79
C ARG A 244 13.40 -9.66 8.06
N ALA A 245 12.99 -10.07 9.26
CA ALA A 245 12.99 -11.47 9.67
C ALA A 245 12.12 -12.33 8.74
N PHE A 246 10.99 -11.80 8.24
CA PHE A 246 10.16 -12.49 7.26
C PHE A 246 10.88 -12.69 5.93
N VAL A 247 11.47 -11.63 5.37
CA VAL A 247 12.20 -11.67 4.09
C VAL A 247 13.39 -12.65 4.17
N GLU A 248 14.19 -12.56 5.23
CA GLU A 248 15.35 -13.43 5.45
C GLU A 248 14.94 -14.89 5.63
N ARG A 249 13.82 -15.14 6.31
CA ARG A 249 13.27 -16.48 6.49
C ARG A 249 12.79 -17.09 5.17
N ALA A 250 12.10 -16.30 4.32
CA ALA A 250 11.68 -16.73 2.99
C ALA A 250 12.89 -17.14 2.13
N GLU A 251 13.92 -16.30 2.08
CA GLU A 251 15.17 -16.56 1.39
C GLU A 251 15.85 -17.84 1.91
N LEU A 252 15.97 -18.00 3.23
CA LEU A 252 16.60 -19.15 3.86
C LEU A 252 15.87 -20.46 3.54
N LEU A 253 14.54 -20.47 3.58
CA LEU A 253 13.73 -21.64 3.27
C LEU A 253 13.86 -22.04 1.81
N LEU A 254 13.83 -21.08 0.88
CA LEU A 254 14.04 -21.33 -0.55
C LEU A 254 15.43 -21.91 -0.82
N ARG A 255 16.48 -21.34 -0.23
CA ARG A 255 17.86 -21.87 -0.37
C ARG A 255 17.99 -23.28 0.17
N ARG A 256 17.43 -23.57 1.35
CA ARG A 256 17.54 -24.89 2.00
C ARG A 256 16.75 -25.97 1.25
N SER A 257 15.58 -25.64 0.76
CA SER A 257 14.73 -26.59 0.02
C SER A 257 15.24 -26.88 -1.39
N GLY A 258 15.94 -25.93 -2.02
CA GLY A 258 16.34 -25.99 -3.41
C GLY A 258 15.16 -25.89 -4.41
N ILE A 259 13.96 -25.58 -3.93
CA ILE A 259 12.76 -25.45 -4.77
C ILE A 259 12.92 -24.26 -5.72
N LYS A 260 12.62 -24.48 -7.00
CA LYS A 260 12.65 -23.46 -8.06
C LYS A 260 11.29 -23.19 -8.68
N ASP A 261 10.35 -24.13 -8.48
CA ASP A 261 8.98 -23.99 -8.96
C ASP A 261 8.16 -23.16 -7.98
N LEU A 262 7.52 -22.09 -8.46
CA LEU A 262 6.81 -21.11 -7.64
C LEU A 262 5.61 -21.73 -6.90
N SER A 263 4.80 -22.51 -7.60
CA SER A 263 3.62 -23.15 -7.00
C SER A 263 4.03 -24.12 -5.89
N THR A 264 5.05 -24.94 -6.15
CA THR A 264 5.63 -25.83 -5.14
C THR A 264 6.19 -25.07 -3.94
N ALA A 265 6.87 -23.95 -4.19
CA ALA A 265 7.40 -23.10 -3.11
C ALA A 265 6.27 -22.57 -2.23
N CYS A 266 5.19 -22.02 -2.82
CA CYS A 266 4.03 -21.55 -2.07
C CYS A 266 3.41 -22.63 -1.19
N LEU A 267 3.19 -23.83 -1.75
CA LEU A 267 2.54 -24.93 -1.03
C LEU A 267 3.38 -25.52 0.09
N GLN A 268 4.69 -25.68 -0.13
CA GLN A 268 5.57 -26.35 0.83
C GLN A 268 6.20 -25.41 1.85
N LEU A 269 6.47 -24.17 1.47
CA LEU A 269 7.10 -23.18 2.34
C LEU A 269 6.11 -22.26 3.04
N GLY A 270 4.91 -22.07 2.46
CA GLY A 270 3.88 -21.22 3.05
C GLY A 270 3.57 -21.56 4.50
N PRO A 271 3.25 -22.82 4.85
CA PRO A 271 2.99 -23.23 6.24
C PRO A 271 4.16 -23.04 7.21
N GLN A 272 5.37 -22.85 6.68
CA GLN A 272 6.57 -22.59 7.48
C GLN A 272 6.83 -21.09 7.67
N LEU A 273 6.24 -20.25 6.82
CA LEU A 273 6.39 -18.79 6.86
C LEU A 273 5.39 -18.13 7.80
N GLY A 274 4.15 -18.62 7.86
CA GLY A 274 3.13 -18.06 8.74
C GLY A 274 1.87 -18.93 8.83
N ASP A 275 0.97 -18.52 9.72
CA ASP A 275 -0.29 -19.20 9.99
C ASP A 275 -1.46 -18.36 9.42
N TRP A 276 -1.58 -18.33 8.12
CA TRP A 276 -2.66 -17.68 7.38
C TRP A 276 -3.50 -18.70 6.61
N PRO A 277 -4.71 -18.31 6.10
CA PRO A 277 -5.58 -19.22 5.35
C PRO A 277 -4.91 -19.82 4.11
N ASP A 278 -5.19 -21.09 3.81
CA ASP A 278 -4.61 -21.83 2.66
C ASP A 278 -4.85 -21.15 1.30
N ALA A 279 -5.88 -20.29 1.19
CA ALA A 279 -6.21 -19.58 -0.03
C ALA A 279 -5.24 -18.44 -0.39
N ILE A 280 -4.21 -18.17 0.43
CA ILE A 280 -3.30 -17.03 0.29
C ILE A 280 -2.10 -17.32 -0.65
N HIS A 281 -2.18 -18.36 -1.46
CA HIS A 281 -1.07 -18.77 -2.33
C HIS A 281 -0.60 -17.67 -3.29
N LEU A 282 -1.50 -16.85 -3.84
CA LEU A 282 -1.10 -15.83 -4.79
C LEU A 282 -0.30 -14.71 -4.15
N GLU A 283 -0.70 -14.25 -2.98
CA GLU A 283 0.00 -13.18 -2.28
C GLU A 283 1.40 -13.64 -1.83
N LEU A 284 1.50 -14.90 -1.36
CA LEU A 284 2.80 -15.51 -1.06
C LEU A 284 3.65 -15.67 -2.32
N ALA A 285 3.03 -15.99 -3.48
CA ALA A 285 3.73 -16.08 -4.75
C ALA A 285 4.36 -14.75 -5.14
N TYR A 286 3.70 -13.62 -4.86
CA TYR A 286 4.25 -12.30 -5.13
C TYR A 286 5.58 -12.08 -4.39
N ALA A 287 5.64 -12.42 -3.10
CA ALA A 287 6.86 -12.36 -2.33
C ALA A 287 7.92 -13.37 -2.81
N LEU A 288 7.54 -14.65 -2.99
CA LEU A 288 8.49 -15.71 -3.37
C LEU A 288 8.99 -15.55 -4.81
N ALA A 289 8.21 -14.99 -5.72
CA ALA A 289 8.62 -14.70 -7.09
C ALA A 289 9.84 -13.78 -7.14
N GLY A 290 9.88 -12.77 -6.28
CA GLY A 290 11.04 -11.89 -6.15
C GLY A 290 12.33 -12.63 -5.80
N HIS A 291 12.26 -13.56 -4.85
CA HIS A 291 13.40 -14.42 -4.46
C HIS A 291 13.81 -15.43 -5.55
N LEU A 292 12.89 -15.84 -6.39
CA LEU A 292 13.13 -16.77 -7.50
C LEU A 292 13.58 -16.07 -8.79
N GLY A 293 13.62 -14.72 -8.82
CA GLY A 293 13.97 -13.94 -10.00
C GLY A 293 12.90 -13.95 -11.10
N LEU A 294 11.63 -14.09 -10.72
CA LEU A 294 10.46 -14.11 -11.62
C LEU A 294 9.72 -12.74 -11.64
N GLN A 295 10.46 -11.63 -11.66
CA GLN A 295 9.96 -10.25 -11.60
C GLN A 295 9.56 -9.69 -12.96
#